data_22b55b9d4030c26351c7923bec72559a
#
_entry.id   22b55b9d4030c26351c7923bec72559a
#
_cell.length_a   1.000
_cell.length_b   1.000
_cell.length_c   1.000
_cell.angle_alpha   90.00
_cell.angle_beta   90.00
_cell.angle_gamma   90.00
#
_symmetry.space_group_name_H-M   'P 1'
#
loop_
_entity.id
_entity.type
_entity.pdbx_description
1 polymer ?
#
loop_
_entity_poly.entity_id
_entity_poly.type
_entity_poly.pdbx_seq_one_letter_code
_entity_poly.pdbx_strand_id
1 'polypeptide(L)'
;MVDAMVQAEQHHVFLAHSEESLNQDMPVCELIEYRRGQWSPIAAWDWQAVALVDLPGDAASGLVVLGRDGQIGCWSDGQASELVLDPEFLLGPFRGMRRFGTMIVAYGMGREVYLRQAGGDWVRSMLGIDPGVGQPSLRPGGFNGMAVDSKGLLTAAGRRGEIWVFEGGTWRRVDTPTNIMLHDLVACDDGQLYACGLAGTLLAGQGDTWGVVDFDGPALDFLAAGWFNGRLYLADGHSLRVMSGNVLDLVDHGTEEIVPCSAIASGPGVMLSIAGQEVWESQDGLSWQSILG
;
A
#
# COMPACT_ATOMS: atom_id res chain seq x y z
N MET A 1 12.20 7.21 0.93
CA MET A 1 10.93 7.04 0.19
C MET A 1 9.92 6.32 1.07
N VAL A 2 8.65 6.64 0.95
CA VAL A 2 7.57 6.05 1.76
C VAL A 2 6.65 5.21 0.87
N ASP A 3 6.31 5.72 -0.30
CA ASP A 3 5.45 5.08 -1.30
C ASP A 3 5.87 5.54 -2.69
N ALA A 4 5.46 4.82 -3.72
CA ALA A 4 5.71 5.20 -5.09
C ALA A 4 4.58 4.74 -6.01
N MET A 5 4.42 5.45 -7.11
CA MET A 5 3.50 5.11 -8.18
C MET A 5 4.27 4.99 -9.50
N VAL A 6 4.14 3.83 -10.12
CA VAL A 6 4.68 3.57 -11.46
C VAL A 6 3.71 4.08 -12.50
N GLN A 7 4.11 5.06 -13.29
CA GLN A 7 3.30 5.56 -14.41
C GLN A 7 3.68 4.89 -15.73
N ALA A 8 4.96 4.72 -15.98
CA ALA A 8 5.52 4.04 -17.15
C ALA A 8 6.98 3.68 -16.86
N GLU A 9 7.62 2.96 -17.79
CA GLU A 9 9.06 2.75 -17.77
C GLU A 9 9.82 4.07 -17.64
N GLN A 10 10.75 4.15 -16.67
CA GLN A 10 11.53 5.36 -16.36
C GLN A 10 10.68 6.62 -16.11
N HIS A 11 9.45 6.42 -15.65
CA HIS A 11 8.57 7.51 -15.23
C HIS A 11 7.78 7.10 -13.99
N HIS A 12 8.15 7.63 -12.84
CA HIS A 12 7.58 7.30 -11.54
C HIS A 12 7.35 8.55 -10.71
N VAL A 13 6.42 8.48 -9.78
CA VAL A 13 6.24 9.50 -8.76
C VAL A 13 6.47 8.88 -7.39
N PHE A 14 7.28 9.53 -6.60
CA PHE A 14 7.67 9.08 -5.27
C PHE A 14 7.12 10.02 -4.21
N LEU A 15 6.72 9.40 -3.12
CA LEU A 15 6.40 10.08 -1.88
C LEU A 15 7.59 9.92 -0.92
N ALA A 16 8.16 11.03 -0.51
CA ALA A 16 9.35 11.05 0.35
C ALA A 16 9.13 11.88 1.60
N HIS A 17 9.81 11.51 2.70
CA HIS A 17 10.00 12.35 3.87
C HIS A 17 11.49 12.63 4.05
N SER A 18 11.86 13.82 4.48
CA SER A 18 13.23 14.07 4.90
C SER A 18 13.46 13.55 6.31
N GLU A 19 14.63 12.94 6.57
CA GLU A 19 15.00 12.49 7.92
C GLU A 19 15.07 13.66 8.89
N GLU A 20 15.50 14.83 8.42
CA GLU A 20 15.61 16.04 9.23
C GLU A 20 14.23 16.56 9.68
N SER A 21 13.22 16.48 8.80
CA SER A 21 11.85 16.88 9.13
C SER A 21 11.19 15.92 10.12
N LEU A 22 11.45 14.62 10.02
CA LEU A 22 10.93 13.63 10.97
C LEU A 22 11.50 13.81 12.38
N ASN A 23 12.74 14.30 12.48
CA ASN A 23 13.42 14.54 13.76
C ASN A 23 13.02 15.88 14.42
N GLN A 24 12.39 16.81 13.69
CA GLN A 24 12.03 18.15 14.19
C GLN A 24 10.55 18.29 14.58
N ASP A 25 9.80 17.20 14.69
CA ASP A 25 8.33 17.18 14.90
C ASP A 25 7.52 18.03 13.86
N MET A 26 8.13 18.34 12.73
CA MET A 26 7.51 19.02 11.59
C MET A 26 7.71 18.16 10.33
N PRO A 27 6.95 17.08 10.18
CA PRO A 27 7.09 16.22 9.02
C PRO A 27 6.71 16.97 7.76
N VAL A 28 7.65 17.07 6.83
CA VAL A 28 7.40 17.52 5.48
C VAL A 28 7.40 16.30 4.57
N CYS A 29 6.34 16.11 3.82
CA CYS A 29 6.34 15.16 2.73
C CYS A 29 6.45 15.87 1.39
N GLU A 30 7.17 15.25 0.47
CA GLU A 30 7.42 15.76 -0.87
C GLU A 30 6.96 14.74 -1.91
N LEU A 31 6.32 15.21 -2.96
CA LEU A 31 6.15 14.49 -4.21
C LEU A 31 7.31 14.80 -5.12
N ILE A 32 7.97 13.76 -5.61
CA ILE A 32 9.12 13.87 -6.48
C ILE A 32 8.86 13.03 -7.73
N GLU A 33 8.92 13.65 -8.90
CA GLU A 33 8.86 12.95 -10.18
C GLU A 33 10.26 12.48 -10.59
N TYR A 34 10.38 11.22 -10.96
CA TYR A 34 11.53 10.67 -11.67
C TYR A 34 11.14 10.43 -13.13
N ARG A 35 11.90 11.03 -14.03
CA ARG A 35 11.68 10.85 -15.46
C ARG A 35 12.99 10.77 -16.22
N ARG A 36 13.30 9.59 -16.75
CA ARG A 36 14.50 9.35 -17.60
C ARG A 36 15.81 9.84 -16.97
N GLY A 37 16.06 9.48 -15.74
CA GLY A 37 17.26 9.87 -15.00
C GLY A 37 17.22 11.26 -14.35
N GLN A 38 16.11 12.00 -14.47
CA GLN A 38 15.94 13.31 -13.87
C GLN A 38 14.95 13.27 -12.72
N TRP A 39 15.30 13.91 -11.61
CA TRP A 39 14.48 14.05 -10.42
C TRP A 39 13.99 15.48 -10.30
N SER A 40 12.69 15.67 -10.11
CA SER A 40 12.05 16.98 -10.02
C SER A 40 11.02 17.02 -8.91
N PRO A 41 11.11 17.97 -7.94
CA PRO A 41 10.06 18.13 -6.95
C PRO A 41 8.78 18.65 -7.63
N ILE A 42 7.63 18.11 -7.22
CA ILE A 42 6.31 18.47 -7.78
C ILE A 42 5.52 19.30 -6.77
N ALA A 43 5.40 18.82 -5.53
CA ALA A 43 4.63 19.44 -4.46
C ALA A 43 5.16 19.01 -3.11
N ALA A 44 4.81 19.77 -2.05
CA ALA A 44 5.17 19.44 -0.69
C ALA A 44 4.04 19.83 0.28
N TRP A 45 3.95 19.13 1.41
CA TRP A 45 3.05 19.43 2.52
C TRP A 45 3.77 19.27 3.86
N ASP A 46 3.28 19.95 4.89
CA ASP A 46 3.88 20.01 6.23
C ASP A 46 3.34 18.93 7.19
N TRP A 47 2.94 17.77 6.65
CA TRP A 47 2.43 16.65 7.43
C TRP A 47 2.99 15.30 6.95
N GLN A 48 2.85 14.28 7.78
CA GLN A 48 3.34 12.93 7.49
C GLN A 48 2.42 12.19 6.52
N ALA A 49 2.90 11.92 5.33
CA ALA A 49 2.19 11.16 4.33
C ALA A 49 2.36 9.63 4.54
N VAL A 50 1.40 8.85 4.07
CA VAL A 50 1.40 7.38 4.17
C VAL A 50 1.13 6.67 2.86
N ALA A 51 0.49 7.34 1.89
CA ALA A 51 0.17 6.71 0.60
C ALA A 51 -0.03 7.73 -0.51
N LEU A 52 0.16 7.27 -1.74
CA LEU A 52 0.04 8.02 -2.99
C LEU A 52 -0.77 7.19 -4.00
N VAL A 53 -1.72 7.83 -4.69
CA VAL A 53 -2.42 7.26 -5.86
C VAL A 53 -2.67 8.33 -6.91
N ASP A 54 -2.89 7.89 -8.15
CA ASP A 54 -3.36 8.77 -9.23
C ASP A 54 -4.88 9.00 -9.17
N LEU A 55 -5.32 10.15 -9.66
CA LEU A 55 -6.74 10.43 -9.85
C LEU A 55 -7.27 9.68 -11.09
N PRO A 56 -8.46 9.07 -11.00
CA PRO A 56 -9.10 8.48 -12.18
C PRO A 56 -9.62 9.57 -13.11
N GLY A 57 -9.33 9.49 -14.41
CA GLY A 57 -9.85 10.37 -15.45
C GLY A 57 -8.89 10.57 -16.61
N ASP A 58 -9.42 11.01 -17.76
CA ASP A 58 -8.67 11.25 -19.01
C ASP A 58 -7.94 12.59 -19.05
N ALA A 59 -8.11 13.45 -18.05
CA ALA A 59 -7.51 14.78 -18.01
C ALA A 59 -6.36 14.80 -17.01
N ALA A 60 -5.17 15.08 -17.56
CA ALA A 60 -3.94 15.47 -16.84
C ALA A 60 -3.73 14.83 -15.47
N SER A 61 -2.81 13.93 -15.40
CA SER A 61 -2.07 13.38 -14.24
C SER A 61 -2.33 14.05 -12.88
N GLY A 62 -3.51 13.88 -12.33
CA GLY A 62 -3.78 14.28 -10.97
C GLY A 62 -3.27 13.23 -9.97
N LEU A 63 -2.77 13.67 -8.84
CA LEU A 63 -2.25 12.84 -7.76
C LEU A 63 -2.99 13.13 -6.47
N VAL A 64 -3.19 12.10 -5.66
CA VAL A 64 -3.75 12.21 -4.32
C VAL A 64 -2.77 11.60 -3.34
N VAL A 65 -2.47 12.34 -2.29
CA VAL A 65 -1.61 11.93 -1.18
C VAL A 65 -2.44 11.86 0.08
N LEU A 66 -2.30 10.78 0.84
CA LEU A 66 -2.96 10.60 2.13
C LEU A 66 -1.97 10.85 3.25
N GLY A 67 -2.36 11.71 4.18
CA GLY A 67 -1.67 11.95 5.44
C GLY A 67 -2.06 10.95 6.51
N ARG A 68 -1.16 10.73 7.46
CA ARG A 68 -1.35 9.83 8.60
C ARG A 68 -2.58 10.17 9.44
N ASP A 69 -2.86 11.45 9.59
CA ASP A 69 -3.94 11.97 10.43
C ASP A 69 -5.12 12.50 9.59
N GLY A 70 -5.31 11.93 8.40
CA GLY A 70 -6.46 12.19 7.54
C GLY A 70 -6.35 13.40 6.62
N GLN A 71 -5.18 14.00 6.51
CA GLN A 71 -4.92 15.02 5.49
C GLN A 71 -4.98 14.39 4.11
N ILE A 72 -5.56 15.10 3.17
CA ILE A 72 -5.60 14.74 1.74
C ILE A 72 -4.96 15.87 0.95
N GLY A 73 -3.78 15.63 0.42
CA GLY A 73 -3.16 16.49 -0.57
C GLY A 73 -3.59 16.08 -1.98
N CYS A 74 -3.96 17.04 -2.80
CA CYS A 74 -4.22 16.81 -4.22
C CYS A 74 -3.28 17.69 -5.03
N TRP A 75 -2.69 17.11 -6.06
CA TRP A 75 -1.92 17.85 -7.06
C TRP A 75 -2.53 17.61 -8.44
N SER A 76 -2.87 18.68 -9.16
CA SER A 76 -3.44 18.63 -10.50
C SER A 76 -3.13 19.91 -11.24
N ASP A 77 -2.77 19.83 -12.52
CA ASP A 77 -2.49 20.98 -13.39
C ASP A 77 -1.46 21.98 -12.82
N GLY A 78 -0.44 21.45 -12.10
CA GLY A 78 0.60 22.28 -11.49
C GLY A 78 0.17 22.99 -10.20
N GLN A 79 -0.99 22.67 -9.65
CA GLN A 79 -1.51 23.25 -8.42
C GLN A 79 -1.69 22.19 -7.32
N ALA A 80 -1.27 22.52 -6.12
CA ALA A 80 -1.53 21.74 -4.93
C ALA A 80 -2.75 22.29 -4.17
N SER A 81 -3.56 21.40 -3.65
CA SER A 81 -4.67 21.71 -2.74
C SER A 81 -4.71 20.72 -1.60
N GLU A 82 -5.43 21.06 -0.52
CA GLU A 82 -5.50 20.24 0.68
C GLU A 82 -6.90 20.25 1.28
N LEU A 83 -7.29 19.13 1.87
CA LEU A 83 -8.45 18.98 2.75
C LEU A 83 -8.13 18.00 3.88
N VAL A 84 -8.98 17.92 4.89
CA VAL A 84 -8.84 16.95 5.99
C VAL A 84 -10.11 16.11 6.08
N LEU A 85 -9.94 14.79 6.15
CA LEU A 85 -11.03 13.84 6.35
C LEU A 85 -11.53 13.95 7.79
N ASP A 86 -12.76 14.37 7.98
CA ASP A 86 -13.58 14.38 9.20
C ASP A 86 -12.78 14.40 10.53
N PRO A 87 -12.08 15.52 10.86
CA PRO A 87 -11.09 15.56 11.93
C PRO A 87 -11.64 15.30 13.33
N GLU A 88 -12.96 15.41 13.51
CA GLU A 88 -13.64 15.18 14.80
C GLU A 88 -13.85 13.70 15.11
N PHE A 89 -13.76 12.81 14.14
CA PHE A 89 -14.15 11.41 14.26
C PHE A 89 -13.08 10.39 13.87
N LEU A 90 -11.81 10.80 13.74
CA LEU A 90 -10.72 9.88 13.42
C LEU A 90 -10.54 8.82 14.51
N LEU A 91 -10.48 7.56 14.10
CA LEU A 91 -10.37 6.40 14.99
C LEU A 91 -8.93 5.96 15.24
N GLY A 92 -8.02 6.50 14.45
CA GLY A 92 -6.59 6.21 14.51
C GLY A 92 -5.86 6.62 13.25
N PRO A 93 -4.54 6.41 13.20
CA PRO A 93 -3.77 6.81 12.03
C PRO A 93 -4.16 5.99 10.80
N PHE A 94 -4.24 6.67 9.64
CA PHE A 94 -4.34 6.02 8.36
C PHE A 94 -3.07 5.20 8.06
N ARG A 95 -3.23 4.15 7.28
CA ARG A 95 -2.17 3.19 6.92
C ARG A 95 -1.93 3.07 5.43
N GLY A 96 -2.94 3.36 4.63
CA GLY A 96 -2.80 3.26 3.20
C GLY A 96 -3.98 3.83 2.43
N MET A 97 -3.75 3.97 1.15
CA MET A 97 -4.74 4.36 0.16
C MET A 97 -4.49 3.56 -1.11
N ARG A 98 -5.53 3.07 -1.74
CA ARG A 98 -5.43 2.29 -2.97
C ARG A 98 -6.48 2.77 -3.97
N ARG A 99 -6.14 2.67 -5.25
CA ARG A 99 -7.07 2.90 -6.35
C ARG A 99 -7.47 1.58 -7.01
N PHE A 100 -8.76 1.39 -7.19
CA PHE A 100 -9.36 0.23 -7.86
C PHE A 100 -10.29 0.72 -8.98
N GLY A 101 -9.77 0.78 -10.20
CA GLY A 101 -10.48 1.42 -11.30
C GLY A 101 -10.70 2.92 -11.05
N THR A 102 -11.97 3.34 -10.91
CA THR A 102 -12.35 4.72 -10.58
C THR A 102 -12.51 4.96 -9.07
N MET A 103 -12.51 3.93 -8.24
CA MET A 103 -12.67 4.02 -6.81
C MET A 103 -11.31 4.24 -6.12
N ILE A 104 -11.23 5.22 -5.23
CA ILE A 104 -10.10 5.39 -4.32
C ILE A 104 -10.58 5.10 -2.89
N VAL A 105 -9.80 4.30 -2.15
CA VAL A 105 -10.11 3.88 -0.79
C VAL A 105 -8.96 4.26 0.12
N ALA A 106 -9.22 5.06 1.16
CA ALA A 106 -8.31 5.33 2.26
C ALA A 106 -8.70 4.47 3.47
N TYR A 107 -7.71 3.89 4.15
CA TYR A 107 -7.95 2.95 5.25
C TYR A 107 -6.88 3.06 6.35
N GLY A 108 -7.25 2.64 7.58
CA GLY A 108 -6.34 2.76 8.71
C GLY A 108 -6.74 2.02 9.97
N MET A 109 -6.14 2.47 11.07
CA MET A 109 -6.42 1.95 12.41
C MET A 109 -7.87 2.25 12.84
N GLY A 110 -8.39 1.45 13.78
CA GLY A 110 -9.81 1.49 14.14
C GLY A 110 -10.72 0.92 13.06
N ARG A 111 -10.17 0.29 12.00
CA ARG A 111 -10.86 -0.16 10.78
C ARG A 111 -11.55 0.98 10.05
N GLU A 112 -10.94 2.14 10.09
CA GLU A 112 -11.46 3.33 9.42
C GLU A 112 -11.30 3.19 7.91
N VAL A 113 -12.38 3.50 7.18
CA VAL A 113 -12.41 3.43 5.72
C VAL A 113 -13.16 4.63 5.17
N TYR A 114 -12.57 5.30 4.20
CA TYR A 114 -13.19 6.32 3.37
C TYR A 114 -13.13 5.94 1.90
N LEU A 115 -14.23 6.15 1.21
CA LEU A 115 -14.35 5.96 -0.24
C LEU A 115 -14.44 7.33 -0.91
N ARG A 116 -13.59 7.59 -1.90
CA ARG A 116 -13.72 8.77 -2.74
C ARG A 116 -14.75 8.50 -3.83
N GLN A 117 -15.78 9.32 -3.88
CA GLN A 117 -16.83 9.25 -4.89
C GLN A 117 -16.40 9.90 -6.21
N ALA A 118 -17.13 9.61 -7.29
CA ALA A 118 -16.85 10.18 -8.62
C ALA A 118 -16.89 11.72 -8.65
N GLY A 119 -17.65 12.36 -7.77
CA GLY A 119 -17.69 13.81 -7.60
C GLY A 119 -16.50 14.42 -6.85
N GLY A 120 -15.63 13.60 -6.32
CA GLY A 120 -14.46 14.03 -5.54
C GLY A 120 -14.66 14.01 -4.03
N ASP A 121 -15.89 13.87 -3.55
CA ASP A 121 -16.22 13.82 -2.13
C ASP A 121 -15.74 12.51 -1.49
N TRP A 122 -15.31 12.60 -0.22
CA TRP A 122 -14.95 11.46 0.59
C TRP A 122 -16.10 11.07 1.53
N VAL A 123 -16.47 9.80 1.49
CA VAL A 123 -17.55 9.27 2.32
C VAL A 123 -17.02 8.14 3.19
N ARG A 124 -17.29 8.25 4.48
CA ARG A 124 -16.95 7.22 5.46
C ARG A 124 -17.76 5.94 5.21
N SER A 125 -17.09 4.80 5.13
CA SER A 125 -17.69 3.51 4.78
C SER A 125 -17.36 2.46 5.85
N MET A 126 -18.17 2.45 6.91
CA MET A 126 -17.94 1.56 8.07
C MET A 126 -19.16 0.71 8.45
N LEU A 127 -20.19 0.68 7.62
CA LEU A 127 -21.37 -0.15 7.90
C LEU A 127 -20.95 -1.63 8.03
N GLY A 128 -21.34 -2.27 9.12
CA GLY A 128 -20.96 -3.63 9.47
C GLY A 128 -19.68 -3.74 10.30
N ILE A 129 -18.80 -2.71 10.30
CA ILE A 129 -17.61 -2.66 11.15
C ILE A 129 -17.87 -1.95 12.47
N ASP A 130 -18.74 -0.94 12.46
CA ASP A 130 -18.91 -0.04 13.59
C ASP A 130 -19.46 -0.78 14.82
N PRO A 131 -18.71 -0.86 15.94
CA PRO A 131 -19.20 -1.44 17.19
C PRO A 131 -20.23 -0.57 17.93
N GLY A 132 -20.71 0.50 17.29
CA GLY A 132 -21.65 1.47 17.87
C GLY A 132 -20.97 2.72 18.45
N VAL A 133 -21.75 3.78 18.52
CA VAL A 133 -21.37 5.08 19.09
C VAL A 133 -21.07 4.90 20.58
N GLY A 134 -19.87 5.25 21.04
CA GLY A 134 -19.61 5.43 22.47
C GLY A 134 -18.33 4.84 23.07
N GLN A 135 -17.57 4.00 22.36
CA GLN A 135 -16.32 3.45 22.90
C GLN A 135 -15.18 3.36 21.86
N PRO A 136 -14.63 4.48 21.38
CA PRO A 136 -13.49 4.47 20.45
C PRO A 136 -12.26 3.70 20.97
N SER A 137 -12.04 3.73 22.30
CA SER A 137 -10.91 3.09 22.97
C SER A 137 -10.94 1.56 22.96
N LEU A 138 -12.08 0.94 22.63
CA LEU A 138 -12.23 -0.52 22.58
C LEU A 138 -12.15 -1.12 21.17
N ARG A 139 -11.70 -0.36 20.17
CA ARG A 139 -11.55 -0.83 18.79
C ARG A 139 -10.14 -1.37 18.55
N PRO A 140 -9.82 -2.62 18.94
CA PRO A 140 -8.45 -3.14 18.89
C PRO A 140 -8.07 -3.69 17.52
N GLY A 141 -8.58 -3.16 16.42
CA GLY A 141 -8.34 -3.59 15.05
C GLY A 141 -7.83 -2.48 14.16
N GLY A 142 -7.59 -2.79 12.90
CA GLY A 142 -7.20 -1.83 11.88
C GLY A 142 -6.71 -2.50 10.62
N PHE A 143 -6.88 -1.83 9.51
CA PHE A 143 -6.48 -2.30 8.19
C PHE A 143 -5.10 -1.78 7.82
N ASN A 144 -4.24 -2.68 7.35
CA ASN A 144 -2.89 -2.38 6.86
C ASN A 144 -2.78 -2.57 5.35
N GLY A 145 -3.59 -3.46 4.76
CA GLY A 145 -3.61 -3.72 3.32
C GLY A 145 -5.04 -3.87 2.78
N MET A 146 -5.23 -3.49 1.53
CA MET A 146 -6.49 -3.69 0.79
C MET A 146 -6.21 -4.13 -0.64
N ALA A 147 -7.07 -5.02 -1.16
CA ALA A 147 -7.05 -5.44 -2.55
C ALA A 147 -8.48 -5.74 -3.04
N VAL A 148 -8.63 -5.82 -4.36
CA VAL A 148 -9.88 -6.23 -5.00
C VAL A 148 -9.61 -7.52 -5.77
N ASP A 149 -10.46 -8.52 -5.56
CA ASP A 149 -10.37 -9.79 -6.28
C ASP A 149 -10.93 -9.69 -7.71
N SER A 150 -10.83 -10.78 -8.49
CA SER A 150 -11.34 -10.85 -9.86
C SER A 150 -12.86 -10.66 -9.99
N LYS A 151 -13.61 -10.79 -8.88
CA LYS A 151 -15.06 -10.55 -8.84
C LYS A 151 -15.41 -9.11 -8.48
N GLY A 152 -14.38 -8.26 -8.23
CA GLY A 152 -14.58 -6.89 -7.79
C GLY A 152 -14.89 -6.75 -6.30
N LEU A 153 -14.66 -7.81 -5.50
CA LEU A 153 -14.89 -7.79 -4.07
C LEU A 153 -13.71 -7.14 -3.35
N LEU A 154 -13.95 -6.01 -2.69
CA LEU A 154 -12.95 -5.33 -1.89
C LEU A 154 -12.69 -6.09 -0.59
N THR A 155 -11.43 -6.41 -0.35
CA THR A 155 -10.97 -7.14 0.83
C THR A 155 -9.93 -6.33 1.58
N ALA A 156 -10.02 -6.31 2.91
CA ALA A 156 -9.09 -5.64 3.81
C ALA A 156 -8.44 -6.66 4.74
N ALA A 157 -7.13 -6.50 4.99
CA ALA A 157 -6.36 -7.31 5.93
C ALA A 157 -5.66 -6.42 6.97
N GLY A 158 -5.44 -6.94 8.20
CA GLY A 158 -4.83 -6.11 9.19
C GLY A 158 -4.50 -6.78 10.52
N ARG A 159 -4.66 -6.01 11.60
CA ARG A 159 -4.25 -6.43 12.95
C ARG A 159 -5.00 -7.68 13.41
N ARG A 160 -4.29 -8.55 14.18
CA ARG A 160 -4.84 -9.80 14.73
C ARG A 160 -5.29 -10.81 13.68
N GLY A 161 -4.66 -10.79 12.49
CA GLY A 161 -4.98 -11.70 11.40
C GLY A 161 -6.36 -11.48 10.81
N GLU A 162 -6.99 -10.34 11.07
CA GLU A 162 -8.35 -10.10 10.59
C GLU A 162 -8.38 -9.85 9.09
N ILE A 163 -9.36 -10.47 8.45
CA ILE A 163 -9.73 -10.21 7.07
C ILE A 163 -11.22 -9.81 7.06
N TRP A 164 -11.51 -8.80 6.28
CA TRP A 164 -12.86 -8.28 6.08
C TRP A 164 -13.15 -8.10 4.61
N VAL A 165 -14.39 -8.35 4.20
CA VAL A 165 -14.86 -8.16 2.83
C VAL A 165 -15.97 -7.13 2.81
N PHE A 166 -15.96 -6.28 1.78
CA PHE A 166 -17.00 -5.29 1.52
C PHE A 166 -17.91 -5.79 0.40
N GLU A 167 -19.16 -6.10 0.76
CA GLU A 167 -20.15 -6.67 -0.15
C GLU A 167 -21.51 -6.02 0.08
N GLY A 168 -22.18 -5.59 -0.99
CA GLY A 168 -23.50 -4.98 -0.89
C GLY A 168 -23.57 -3.71 -0.03
N GLY A 169 -22.45 -2.96 0.05
CA GLY A 169 -22.38 -1.73 0.86
C GLY A 169 -22.04 -1.97 2.33
N THR A 170 -21.74 -3.19 2.74
CA THR A 170 -21.53 -3.57 4.15
C THR A 170 -20.25 -4.37 4.29
N TRP A 171 -19.47 -4.09 5.34
CA TRP A 171 -18.31 -4.88 5.73
C TRP A 171 -18.75 -6.09 6.57
N ARG A 172 -18.12 -7.22 6.30
CA ARG A 172 -18.25 -8.42 7.13
C ARG A 172 -16.90 -9.05 7.39
N ARG A 173 -16.70 -9.58 8.57
CA ARG A 173 -15.49 -10.29 8.94
C ARG A 173 -15.50 -11.70 8.36
N VAL A 174 -14.32 -12.16 7.95
CA VAL A 174 -14.07 -13.53 7.48
C VAL A 174 -13.23 -14.27 8.50
N ASP A 175 -13.49 -15.56 8.68
CA ASP A 175 -12.67 -16.43 9.52
C ASP A 175 -11.32 -16.68 8.85
N THR A 176 -10.26 -16.54 9.63
CA THR A 176 -8.89 -16.69 9.16
C THR A 176 -8.12 -17.70 10.00
N PRO A 177 -7.16 -18.44 9.43
CA PRO A 177 -6.40 -19.46 10.16
C PRO A 177 -5.30 -18.89 11.08
N THR A 178 -5.26 -17.57 11.26
CA THR A 178 -4.23 -16.89 12.06
C THR A 178 -4.78 -15.74 12.90
N ASN A 179 -4.07 -15.40 13.97
CA ASN A 179 -4.26 -14.16 14.74
C ASN A 179 -3.04 -13.23 14.66
N ILE A 180 -2.09 -13.55 13.81
CA ILE A 180 -0.86 -12.77 13.59
C ILE A 180 -1.21 -11.56 12.73
N MET A 181 -0.56 -10.42 12.99
CA MET A 181 -0.78 -9.19 12.23
C MET A 181 -0.41 -9.38 10.76
N LEU A 182 -1.33 -9.01 9.88
CA LEU A 182 -1.13 -8.91 8.44
C LEU A 182 -0.76 -7.47 8.11
N HIS A 183 0.25 -7.30 7.25
CA HIS A 183 0.79 -5.98 6.89
C HIS A 183 0.34 -5.50 5.53
N ASP A 184 0.17 -6.40 4.58
CA ASP A 184 -0.25 -6.03 3.23
C ASP A 184 -1.11 -7.12 2.59
N LEU A 185 -1.78 -6.74 1.51
CA LEU A 185 -2.67 -7.59 0.71
C LEU A 185 -2.52 -7.26 -0.76
N VAL A 186 -2.24 -8.25 -1.58
CA VAL A 186 -2.08 -8.10 -3.03
C VAL A 186 -2.96 -9.07 -3.80
N ALA A 187 -3.46 -8.67 -4.96
CA ALA A 187 -4.19 -9.51 -5.89
C ALA A 187 -3.28 -10.03 -7.01
N CYS A 188 -3.46 -11.31 -7.37
CA CYS A 188 -2.82 -11.92 -8.54
C CYS A 188 -3.68 -11.74 -9.80
N ASP A 189 -3.13 -12.14 -10.96
CA ASP A 189 -3.79 -12.05 -12.25
C ASP A 189 -5.07 -12.90 -12.34
N ASP A 190 -5.15 -14.02 -11.61
CA ASP A 190 -6.33 -14.89 -11.52
C ASP A 190 -7.36 -14.42 -10.47
N GLY A 191 -7.03 -13.33 -9.77
CA GLY A 191 -7.85 -12.72 -8.72
C GLY A 191 -7.76 -13.40 -7.36
N GLN A 192 -6.88 -14.39 -7.18
CA GLN A 192 -6.50 -14.85 -5.85
C GLN A 192 -5.79 -13.73 -5.10
N LEU A 193 -6.03 -13.64 -3.80
CA LEU A 193 -5.39 -12.66 -2.93
C LEU A 193 -4.34 -13.35 -2.07
N TYR A 194 -3.22 -12.64 -1.84
CA TYR A 194 -2.20 -13.01 -0.86
C TYR A 194 -2.10 -11.94 0.21
N ALA A 195 -2.18 -12.35 1.48
CA ALA A 195 -1.96 -11.49 2.64
C ALA A 195 -0.68 -11.89 3.35
N CYS A 196 0.25 -10.96 3.52
CA CYS A 196 1.51 -11.19 4.20
C CYS A 196 1.57 -10.46 5.55
N GLY A 197 2.41 -10.95 6.48
CA GLY A 197 2.51 -10.35 7.80
C GLY A 197 3.71 -10.82 8.61
N LEU A 198 3.62 -10.65 9.93
CA LEU A 198 4.69 -11.00 10.87
C LEU A 198 4.95 -12.50 10.90
N ALA A 199 6.16 -12.86 11.37
CA ALA A 199 6.60 -14.23 11.66
C ALA A 199 6.42 -15.20 10.46
N GLY A 200 6.69 -14.75 9.24
CA GLY A 200 6.54 -15.54 8.03
C GLY A 200 5.10 -15.86 7.64
N THR A 201 4.13 -15.15 8.21
CA THR A 201 2.73 -15.40 7.89
C THR A 201 2.44 -15.01 6.44
N LEU A 202 1.99 -15.99 5.67
CA LEU A 202 1.49 -15.80 4.31
C LEU A 202 0.17 -16.58 4.18
N LEU A 203 -0.90 -15.87 3.83
CA LEU A 203 -2.20 -16.46 3.57
C LEU A 203 -2.55 -16.29 2.09
N ALA A 204 -3.25 -17.25 1.53
CA ALA A 204 -3.87 -17.13 0.22
C ALA A 204 -5.38 -17.39 0.34
N GLY A 205 -6.17 -16.63 -0.39
CA GLY A 205 -7.63 -16.82 -0.33
C GLY A 205 -8.41 -15.88 -1.21
N GLN A 206 -9.73 -16.05 -1.16
CA GLN A 206 -10.71 -15.21 -1.84
C GLN A 206 -12.06 -15.33 -1.12
N GLY A 207 -12.77 -14.21 -0.94
CA GLY A 207 -14.06 -14.20 -0.26
C GLY A 207 -13.96 -14.81 1.16
N ASP A 208 -14.69 -15.89 1.40
CA ASP A 208 -14.75 -16.54 2.71
C ASP A 208 -13.71 -17.65 2.93
N THR A 209 -12.90 -17.96 1.93
CA THR A 209 -11.96 -19.09 1.99
C THR A 209 -10.53 -18.60 2.05
N TRP A 210 -9.86 -18.82 3.19
CA TRP A 210 -8.47 -18.44 3.42
C TRP A 210 -7.69 -19.60 4.01
N GLY A 211 -6.47 -19.83 3.50
CA GLY A 211 -5.56 -20.85 3.95
C GLY A 211 -4.15 -20.31 4.17
N VAL A 212 -3.37 -21.00 4.99
CA VAL A 212 -1.93 -20.73 5.15
C VAL A 212 -1.21 -21.22 3.91
N VAL A 213 -0.28 -20.42 3.42
CA VAL A 213 0.67 -20.83 2.38
C VAL A 213 1.94 -21.29 3.08
N ASP A 214 2.20 -22.59 3.01
CA ASP A 214 3.47 -23.17 3.47
C ASP A 214 4.52 -22.97 2.37
N PHE A 215 5.70 -22.51 2.76
CA PHE A 215 6.83 -22.34 1.85
C PHE A 215 8.14 -22.76 2.52
N ASP A 216 9.11 -23.14 1.71
CA ASP A 216 10.48 -23.40 2.12
C ASP A 216 11.27 -22.07 2.06
N GLY A 217 11.72 -21.63 3.23
CA GLY A 217 12.42 -20.36 3.39
C GLY A 217 12.39 -19.83 4.82
N PRO A 218 13.01 -18.67 5.07
CA PRO A 218 13.05 -18.08 6.40
C PRO A 218 11.69 -17.49 6.82
N ALA A 219 11.32 -17.67 8.08
CA ALA A 219 10.15 -17.02 8.66
C ALA A 219 10.50 -15.55 9.02
N LEU A 220 10.24 -14.63 8.12
CA LEU A 220 10.54 -13.20 8.23
C LEU A 220 9.28 -12.39 8.50
N ASP A 221 9.45 -11.16 8.99
CA ASP A 221 8.36 -10.20 9.09
C ASP A 221 8.16 -9.52 7.74
N PHE A 222 7.14 -9.91 7.00
CA PHE A 222 6.83 -9.31 5.71
C PHE A 222 6.09 -7.98 5.88
N LEU A 223 6.60 -6.92 5.28
CA LEU A 223 6.08 -5.55 5.35
C LEU A 223 5.20 -5.19 4.15
N ALA A 224 5.56 -5.69 2.97
CA ALA A 224 4.83 -5.44 1.73
C ALA A 224 4.80 -6.68 0.84
N ALA A 225 3.75 -6.77 0.01
CA ALA A 225 3.59 -7.78 -1.02
C ALA A 225 3.37 -7.11 -2.39
N GLY A 226 3.91 -7.70 -3.45
CA GLY A 226 3.72 -7.26 -4.82
C GLY A 226 3.48 -8.44 -5.75
N TRP A 227 2.61 -8.24 -6.74
CA TRP A 227 2.42 -9.19 -7.83
C TRP A 227 2.97 -8.59 -9.13
N PHE A 228 3.90 -9.29 -9.76
CA PHE A 228 4.50 -8.81 -10.98
C PHE A 228 4.95 -9.98 -11.88
N ASN A 229 4.59 -9.93 -13.17
CA ASN A 229 4.92 -10.95 -14.16
C ASN A 229 4.64 -12.39 -13.71
N GLY A 230 3.46 -12.61 -13.10
CA GLY A 230 3.01 -13.94 -12.66
C GLY A 230 3.73 -14.45 -11.41
N ARG A 231 4.40 -13.60 -10.62
CA ARG A 231 5.14 -13.97 -9.41
C ARG A 231 4.76 -13.10 -8.23
N LEU A 232 4.74 -13.73 -7.05
CA LEU A 232 4.57 -13.04 -5.78
C LEU A 232 5.94 -12.61 -5.24
N TYR A 233 6.06 -11.32 -4.91
CA TYR A 233 7.22 -10.73 -4.25
C TYR A 233 6.86 -10.30 -2.84
N LEU A 234 7.78 -10.47 -1.89
CA LEU A 234 7.63 -10.12 -0.49
C LEU A 234 8.82 -9.29 -0.03
N ALA A 235 8.56 -8.17 0.63
CA ALA A 235 9.58 -7.31 1.22
C ALA A 235 9.60 -7.48 2.75
N ASP A 236 10.80 -7.63 3.34
CA ASP A 236 10.98 -7.82 4.78
C ASP A 236 11.68 -6.64 5.47
N GLY A 237 11.93 -5.55 4.73
CA GLY A 237 12.68 -4.39 5.18
C GLY A 237 14.19 -4.51 4.96
N HIS A 238 14.73 -5.72 4.87
CA HIS A 238 16.15 -6.00 4.64
C HIS A 238 16.41 -6.59 3.26
N SER A 239 15.39 -7.18 2.64
CA SER A 239 15.51 -7.80 1.32
C SER A 239 14.18 -7.83 0.57
N LEU A 240 14.28 -7.99 -0.74
CA LEU A 240 13.18 -8.40 -1.60
C LEU A 240 13.31 -9.90 -1.87
N ARG A 241 12.20 -10.61 -1.75
CA ARG A 241 12.11 -12.05 -2.02
C ARG A 241 11.04 -12.36 -3.05
N VAL A 242 11.19 -13.50 -3.72
CA VAL A 242 10.24 -13.97 -4.74
C VAL A 242 9.84 -15.42 -4.48
N MET A 243 8.55 -15.70 -4.63
CA MET A 243 8.03 -17.06 -4.57
C MET A 243 8.30 -17.78 -5.90
N SER A 244 9.03 -18.91 -5.83
CA SER A 244 9.32 -19.81 -6.93
C SER A 244 8.73 -21.19 -6.61
N GLY A 245 7.50 -21.43 -7.00
CA GLY A 245 6.73 -22.57 -6.52
C GLY A 245 6.43 -22.44 -5.01
N ASN A 246 7.00 -23.35 -4.21
CA ASN A 246 6.91 -23.31 -2.74
C ASN A 246 8.20 -22.82 -2.06
N VAL A 247 9.17 -22.32 -2.80
CA VAL A 247 10.43 -21.79 -2.25
C VAL A 247 10.40 -20.27 -2.26
N LEU A 248 10.83 -19.66 -1.15
CA LEU A 248 10.97 -18.22 -1.03
C LEU A 248 12.43 -17.82 -1.21
N ASP A 249 12.79 -17.48 -2.44
CA ASP A 249 14.15 -17.12 -2.84
C ASP A 249 14.46 -15.63 -2.60
N LEU A 250 15.72 -15.33 -2.32
CA LEU A 250 16.22 -13.95 -2.32
C LEU A 250 16.30 -13.45 -3.77
N VAL A 251 15.83 -12.23 -4.02
CA VAL A 251 15.99 -11.58 -5.32
C VAL A 251 17.44 -11.12 -5.49
N ASP A 252 18.05 -11.51 -6.61
CA ASP A 252 19.37 -11.06 -7.00
C ASP A 252 19.28 -9.74 -7.77
N HIS A 253 19.79 -8.66 -7.19
CA HIS A 253 19.86 -7.34 -7.82
C HIS A 253 21.13 -7.15 -8.66
N GLY A 254 21.98 -8.19 -8.78
CA GLY A 254 23.26 -8.10 -9.50
C GLY A 254 24.36 -7.39 -8.69
N THR A 255 24.21 -7.32 -7.37
CA THR A 255 25.17 -6.72 -6.43
C THR A 255 25.71 -7.75 -5.45
N GLU A 256 26.88 -7.51 -4.86
CA GLU A 256 27.45 -8.40 -3.83
C GLU A 256 26.69 -8.27 -2.49
N GLU A 257 26.07 -7.13 -2.24
CA GLU A 257 25.30 -6.86 -1.01
C GLU A 257 23.80 -7.09 -1.22
N ILE A 258 23.14 -7.48 -0.14
CA ILE A 258 21.68 -7.60 -0.15
C ILE A 258 21.07 -6.20 -0.20
N VAL A 259 20.22 -5.97 -1.21
CA VAL A 259 19.51 -4.70 -1.36
C VAL A 259 18.27 -4.69 -0.44
N PRO A 260 18.16 -3.70 0.44
CA PRO A 260 16.99 -3.60 1.32
C PRO A 260 15.72 -3.30 0.52
N CYS A 261 14.59 -3.81 1.00
CA CYS A 261 13.27 -3.52 0.46
C CYS A 261 12.21 -3.48 1.55
N SER A 262 11.51 -2.37 1.68
CA SER A 262 10.42 -2.17 2.64
C SER A 262 9.07 -1.87 1.98
N ALA A 263 9.08 -1.46 0.71
CA ALA A 263 7.88 -1.19 -0.08
C ALA A 263 8.08 -1.67 -1.53
N ILE A 264 6.99 -2.10 -2.14
CA ILE A 264 6.94 -2.56 -3.53
C ILE A 264 5.89 -1.75 -4.25
N ALA A 265 6.24 -1.17 -5.40
CA ALA A 265 5.29 -0.55 -6.30
C ALA A 265 5.35 -1.24 -7.67
N SER A 266 4.21 -1.51 -8.26
CA SER A 266 4.14 -2.10 -9.59
C SER A 266 3.13 -1.39 -10.47
N GLY A 267 3.42 -1.33 -11.75
CA GLY A 267 2.58 -0.73 -12.77
C GLY A 267 2.81 -1.39 -14.13
N PRO A 268 2.34 -0.81 -15.23
CA PRO A 268 2.43 -1.41 -16.55
C PRO A 268 3.88 -1.73 -16.95
N GLY A 269 4.27 -3.03 -16.85
CA GLY A 269 5.56 -3.53 -17.29
C GLY A 269 6.76 -3.15 -16.42
N VAL A 270 6.54 -2.60 -15.23
CA VAL A 270 7.63 -2.17 -14.33
C VAL A 270 7.29 -2.47 -12.88
N MET A 271 8.29 -2.91 -12.12
CA MET A 271 8.23 -3.04 -10.66
C MET A 271 9.38 -2.27 -10.03
N LEU A 272 9.10 -1.63 -8.88
CA LEU A 272 10.07 -0.94 -8.04
C LEU A 272 10.23 -1.67 -6.71
N SER A 273 11.48 -1.83 -6.28
CA SER A 273 11.90 -2.21 -4.93
C SER A 273 12.41 -0.98 -4.22
N ILE A 274 11.85 -0.66 -3.04
CA ILE A 274 12.06 0.64 -2.40
C ILE A 274 12.42 0.43 -0.92
N ALA A 275 13.51 1.06 -0.46
CA ALA A 275 13.82 1.20 0.95
C ALA A 275 14.65 2.46 1.22
N GLY A 276 14.14 3.39 2.01
CA GLY A 276 14.83 4.64 2.33
C GLY A 276 15.22 5.41 1.07
N GLN A 277 16.52 5.47 0.80
CA GLN A 277 17.08 6.10 -0.42
C GLN A 277 17.45 5.07 -1.50
N GLU A 278 17.24 3.79 -1.27
CA GLU A 278 17.47 2.74 -2.25
C GLU A 278 16.21 2.54 -3.10
N VAL A 279 16.32 2.73 -4.40
CA VAL A 279 15.25 2.47 -5.36
C VAL A 279 15.79 1.71 -6.56
N TRP A 280 15.24 0.55 -6.78
CA TRP A 280 15.60 -0.35 -7.86
C TRP A 280 14.42 -0.61 -8.77
N GLU A 281 14.64 -0.57 -10.08
CA GLU A 281 13.63 -0.80 -11.11
C GLU A 281 13.90 -2.13 -11.84
N SER A 282 12.84 -2.87 -12.15
CA SER A 282 12.88 -4.05 -13.01
C SER A 282 11.69 -4.11 -13.95
N GLN A 283 11.90 -4.54 -15.19
CA GLN A 283 10.88 -4.79 -16.20
C GLN A 283 10.47 -6.27 -16.29
N ASP A 284 11.28 -7.16 -15.79
CA ASP A 284 11.08 -8.61 -15.87
C ASP A 284 11.01 -9.29 -14.49
N GLY A 285 11.35 -8.58 -13.42
CA GLY A 285 11.49 -9.11 -12.07
C GLY A 285 12.75 -9.94 -11.84
N LEU A 286 13.68 -9.96 -12.81
CA LEU A 286 14.92 -10.72 -12.78
C LEU A 286 16.15 -9.82 -12.89
N SER A 287 16.08 -8.84 -13.77
CA SER A 287 17.15 -7.87 -14.03
C SER A 287 16.79 -6.55 -13.36
N TRP A 288 17.67 -6.05 -12.51
CA TRP A 288 17.41 -4.86 -11.70
C TRP A 288 18.44 -3.77 -11.99
N GLN A 289 18.00 -2.54 -11.97
CA GLN A 289 18.86 -1.37 -12.05
C GLN A 289 18.54 -0.36 -10.96
N SER A 290 19.57 0.17 -10.30
CA SER A 290 19.40 1.31 -9.38
C SER A 290 19.03 2.55 -10.18
N ILE A 291 18.04 3.30 -9.69
CA ILE A 291 17.63 4.58 -10.28
C ILE A 291 18.06 5.79 -9.43
N LEU A 292 18.56 5.54 -8.22
CA LEU A 292 19.32 6.48 -7.42
C LEU A 292 20.79 6.09 -7.61
N GLY A 293 21.43 6.66 -8.60
CA GLY A 293 22.83 6.40 -8.94
C GLY A 293 23.83 7.05 -7.97
#